data_4bc92cbc1abff13e3179569c371fce08
#
_entry.id   4bc92cbc1abff13e3179569c371fce08
#
_cell.length_a   1.000
_cell.length_b   1.000
_cell.length_c   1.000
_cell.angle_alpha   90.00
_cell.angle_beta   90.00
_cell.angle_gamma   90.00
#
_symmetry.space_group_name_H-M   'P 1'
#
loop_
_entity.id
_entity.type
_entity.pdbx_description
1 polymer ?
#
loop_
_entity_poly.entity_id
_entity_poly.type
_entity_poly.pdbx_seq_one_letter_code
_entity_poly.pdbx_strand_id
1 'polypeptide(L)'
;MGSVAFTLEMGIVFGLLGLTILLFVTEVIRIDLAALSVLFLLGMVALVPGVAPIVEGEALFSGFASNAVIAIIAVMIIGKGLDRSGVMNRLADLILRFGGQTERRVMATTSGAVGIITSFMQNIGAAALFMPVINRIGAAARIPRSRLLMPMGFAAIVGGTLTLVASSPLILLNDLLPGEVEGFGLFDVTPIGLALLGTLILYFALFGRWVLPARDPQTEDPDESRVQTTSAWFRDVYGMDFGVREARLDEDSSLAGMRVGDFEAAFGVHVVGVTTGDETRIEPNRDVELERGAHLAILGPVTTIETTCDHTGTVLKDELDVFARAMSARHGGIAEVIIPPGSELIGQTVRDKGMRRSYGISVLRIQRGDDLIVDEVPDTPLKAGDTLVVHTPWENLQALEDDRDFVVVTSRYPRRKQEASKTHRPLAALGSLALGLGLVLFTDLPLALALLGGALGMIFTGVITMDEAYRGISWKTVFLLASLIPLGLAVENSGAGEWIATNGMQQLEGMPVWVLQVAVFLLTTFFTLVMSNVGATVLLVPLAVSFASVAQGMGIDADPRVFALIVAIAASNSFILPTHQVNALIMDPGGYRVADYLRAGAGVTLLFMVVSLLVINLLF
;
A
#
# COMPACT_ATOMS: atom_id res chain seq x y z
N MET A 1 38.88 29.72 -15.86
CA MET A 1 38.71 28.99 -14.58
C MET A 1 39.80 27.98 -14.41
N GLY A 2 40.48 27.93 -13.22
CA GLY A 2 41.46 26.89 -12.95
C GLY A 2 40.76 25.54 -12.87
N SER A 3 41.42 24.50 -13.42
CA SER A 3 40.93 23.12 -13.25
C SER A 3 40.94 22.78 -11.76
N VAL A 4 39.78 22.43 -11.21
CA VAL A 4 39.70 21.89 -9.84
C VAL A 4 40.49 20.59 -9.83
N ALA A 5 41.58 20.52 -9.05
CA ALA A 5 42.42 19.33 -8.98
C ALA A 5 41.65 18.20 -8.28
N PHE A 6 41.73 17.00 -8.81
CA PHE A 6 41.12 15.82 -8.21
C PHE A 6 41.86 15.45 -6.92
N THR A 7 41.16 15.39 -5.80
CA THR A 7 41.71 15.05 -4.48
C THR A 7 41.37 13.60 -4.07
N LEU A 8 42.07 13.08 -3.06
CA LEU A 8 41.80 11.75 -2.52
C LEU A 8 40.41 11.71 -1.86
N GLU A 9 40.02 12.79 -1.18
CA GLU A 9 38.69 12.96 -0.54
C GLU A 9 37.60 12.84 -1.59
N MET A 10 37.75 13.53 -2.74
CA MET A 10 36.79 13.39 -3.86
C MET A 10 36.69 11.95 -4.34
N GLY A 11 37.84 11.25 -4.48
CA GLY A 11 37.89 9.85 -4.89
C GLY A 11 37.11 8.92 -3.94
N ILE A 12 37.27 9.15 -2.64
CA ILE A 12 36.52 8.39 -1.59
C ILE A 12 35.01 8.67 -1.70
N VAL A 13 34.61 9.94 -1.83
CA VAL A 13 33.19 10.31 -1.96
C VAL A 13 32.59 9.73 -3.23
N PHE A 14 33.28 9.74 -4.37
CA PHE A 14 32.81 9.06 -5.57
C PHE A 14 32.71 7.55 -5.40
N GLY A 15 33.62 6.93 -4.66
CA GLY A 15 33.53 5.52 -4.31
C GLY A 15 32.29 5.22 -3.46
N LEU A 16 32.00 6.06 -2.45
CA LEU A 16 30.79 5.94 -1.61
C LEU A 16 29.51 6.21 -2.41
N LEU A 17 29.50 7.21 -3.29
CA LEU A 17 28.35 7.47 -4.18
C LEU A 17 28.11 6.29 -5.13
N GLY A 18 29.17 5.79 -5.77
CA GLY A 18 29.07 4.61 -6.65
C GLY A 18 28.56 3.37 -5.92
N LEU A 19 29.07 3.14 -4.69
CA LEU A 19 28.59 2.06 -3.83
C LEU A 19 27.11 2.25 -3.45
N THR A 20 26.70 3.47 -3.10
CA THR A 20 25.30 3.79 -2.77
C THR A 20 24.38 3.48 -3.94
N ILE A 21 24.73 3.96 -5.13
CA ILE A 21 23.98 3.69 -6.36
C ILE A 21 23.91 2.18 -6.62
N LEU A 22 25.06 1.47 -6.54
CA LEU A 22 25.11 0.03 -6.77
C LEU A 22 24.19 -0.73 -5.81
N LEU A 23 24.26 -0.44 -4.50
CA LEU A 23 23.42 -1.10 -3.48
C LEU A 23 21.94 -0.81 -3.68
N PHE A 24 21.59 0.40 -4.11
CA PHE A 24 20.19 0.78 -4.34
C PHE A 24 19.62 0.18 -5.62
N VAL A 25 20.44 0.07 -6.67
CA VAL A 25 20.05 -0.51 -7.97
C VAL A 25 19.92 -2.03 -7.88
N THR A 26 20.86 -2.68 -7.19
CA THR A 26 20.89 -4.15 -7.10
C THR A 26 19.96 -4.72 -6.05
N GLU A 27 19.55 -3.90 -5.08
CA GLU A 27 18.69 -4.31 -3.93
C GLU A 27 19.17 -5.60 -3.22
N VAL A 28 20.48 -5.90 -3.28
CA VAL A 28 21.07 -7.09 -2.62
C VAL A 28 20.82 -7.07 -1.13
N ILE A 29 20.79 -5.88 -0.54
CA ILE A 29 20.39 -5.64 0.85
C ILE A 29 19.27 -4.61 0.90
N ARG A 30 18.52 -4.59 1.99
CA ARG A 30 17.46 -3.60 2.19
C ARG A 30 18.01 -2.18 2.09
N ILE A 31 17.27 -1.29 1.43
CA ILE A 31 17.69 0.10 1.13
C ILE A 31 18.04 0.89 2.40
N ASP A 32 17.32 0.69 3.51
CA ASP A 32 17.59 1.31 4.82
C ASP A 32 18.93 0.82 5.41
N LEU A 33 19.20 -0.49 5.29
CA LEU A 33 20.48 -1.07 5.73
C LEU A 33 21.63 -0.58 4.84
N ALA A 34 21.41 -0.45 3.53
CA ALA A 34 22.40 0.11 2.60
C ALA A 34 22.77 1.54 2.98
N ALA A 35 21.79 2.39 3.27
CA ALA A 35 22.00 3.78 3.71
C ALA A 35 22.78 3.86 5.03
N LEU A 36 22.40 3.04 6.03
CA LEU A 36 23.14 2.95 7.30
C LEU A 36 24.59 2.47 7.08
N SER A 37 24.79 1.51 6.17
CA SER A 37 26.15 1.03 5.83
C SER A 37 26.99 2.12 5.20
N VAL A 38 26.42 2.92 4.31
CA VAL A 38 27.12 4.06 3.69
C VAL A 38 27.45 5.13 4.74
N LEU A 39 26.54 5.45 5.65
CA LEU A 39 26.79 6.34 6.78
C LEU A 39 27.95 5.84 7.65
N PHE A 40 27.93 4.54 7.99
CA PHE A 40 29.00 3.92 8.76
C PHE A 40 30.36 4.01 8.02
N LEU A 41 30.41 3.67 6.74
CA LEU A 41 31.61 3.78 5.92
C LEU A 41 32.11 5.21 5.82
N LEU A 42 31.22 6.20 5.68
CA LEU A 42 31.57 7.61 5.68
C LEU A 42 32.25 8.02 6.99
N GLY A 43 31.74 7.54 8.14
CA GLY A 43 32.39 7.76 9.44
C GLY A 43 33.75 7.08 9.55
N MET A 44 33.93 5.91 8.93
CA MET A 44 35.21 5.19 8.93
C MET A 44 36.30 5.87 8.11
N VAL A 45 35.97 6.82 7.21
CA VAL A 45 36.94 7.60 6.44
C VAL A 45 37.88 8.36 7.35
N ALA A 46 37.44 8.79 8.54
CA ALA A 46 38.27 9.43 9.54
C ALA A 46 39.44 8.58 10.04
N LEU A 47 39.41 7.27 9.81
CA LEU A 47 40.52 6.32 10.16
C LEU A 47 41.52 6.14 9.04
N VAL A 48 41.30 6.73 7.85
CA VAL A 48 42.21 6.62 6.71
C VAL A 48 43.41 7.55 6.95
N PRO A 49 44.68 7.03 7.03
CA PRO A 49 45.84 7.86 7.26
C PRO A 49 46.03 8.90 6.14
N GLY A 50 46.17 10.17 6.54
CA GLY A 50 46.40 11.28 5.62
C GLY A 50 45.15 11.87 4.97
N VAL A 51 43.96 11.44 5.37
CA VAL A 51 42.68 12.03 4.96
C VAL A 51 42.05 12.72 6.16
N ALA A 52 41.70 13.99 5.99
CA ALA A 52 40.92 14.70 7.00
C ALA A 52 39.48 14.14 7.04
N PRO A 53 38.76 14.16 8.19
CA PRO A 53 37.36 13.77 8.24
C PRO A 53 36.57 14.63 7.23
N ILE A 54 35.93 13.98 6.24
CA ILE A 54 35.14 14.69 5.22
C ILE A 54 33.87 15.27 5.85
N VAL A 55 33.31 14.54 6.83
CA VAL A 55 32.21 14.98 7.67
C VAL A 55 32.61 14.82 9.13
N GLU A 56 32.48 15.88 9.92
CA GLU A 56 32.80 15.86 11.35
C GLU A 56 31.89 14.89 12.11
N GLY A 57 32.38 14.31 13.22
CA GLY A 57 31.66 13.26 13.95
C GLY A 57 30.26 13.66 14.39
N GLU A 58 30.05 14.91 14.80
CA GLU A 58 28.71 15.43 15.17
C GLU A 58 27.80 15.57 13.95
N ALA A 59 28.33 16.01 12.81
CA ALA A 59 27.60 16.17 11.58
C ALA A 59 27.18 14.85 10.91
N LEU A 60 27.86 13.72 11.24
CA LEU A 60 27.47 12.40 10.76
C LEU A 60 26.05 11.99 11.18
N PHE A 61 25.60 12.45 12.35
CA PHE A 61 24.27 12.13 12.87
C PHE A 61 23.28 13.29 12.73
N SER A 62 23.68 14.40 12.09
CA SER A 62 22.81 15.57 11.89
C SER A 62 21.53 15.22 11.14
N GLY A 63 21.57 14.23 10.24
CA GLY A 63 20.40 13.76 9.54
C GLY A 63 19.28 13.26 10.46
N PHE A 64 19.60 12.62 11.58
CA PHE A 64 18.59 12.16 12.56
C PHE A 64 17.91 13.32 13.31
N ALA A 65 18.56 14.45 13.42
CA ALA A 65 18.04 15.68 14.04
C ALA A 65 17.56 16.71 13.00
N SER A 66 17.53 16.37 11.72
CA SER A 66 17.14 17.28 10.66
C SER A 66 15.65 17.63 10.71
N ASN A 67 15.32 18.86 10.31
CA ASN A 67 13.93 19.30 10.20
C ASN A 67 13.12 18.40 9.26
N ALA A 68 13.71 17.93 8.16
CA ALA A 68 13.04 17.05 7.22
C ALA A 68 12.61 15.72 7.87
N VAL A 69 13.49 15.06 8.62
CA VAL A 69 13.19 13.77 9.26
C VAL A 69 12.09 13.92 10.30
N ILE A 70 12.15 14.94 11.14
CA ILE A 70 11.09 15.22 12.14
C ILE A 70 9.77 15.59 11.46
N ALA A 71 9.79 16.39 10.38
CA ALA A 71 8.60 16.75 9.62
C ALA A 71 7.94 15.51 8.99
N ILE A 72 8.73 14.62 8.40
CA ILE A 72 8.24 13.35 7.82
C ILE A 72 7.57 12.47 8.88
N ILE A 73 8.19 12.31 10.05
CA ILE A 73 7.60 11.59 11.19
C ILE A 73 6.24 12.20 11.56
N ALA A 74 6.18 13.52 11.70
CA ALA A 74 4.95 14.24 12.06
C ALA A 74 3.85 14.05 10.99
N VAL A 75 4.18 14.17 9.69
CA VAL A 75 3.23 13.96 8.58
C VAL A 75 2.72 12.54 8.55
N MET A 76 3.57 11.54 8.80
CA MET A 76 3.15 10.14 8.87
C MET A 76 2.14 9.90 10.00
N ILE A 77 2.36 10.49 11.17
CA ILE A 77 1.45 10.43 12.32
C ILE A 77 0.12 11.12 11.99
N ILE A 78 0.15 12.32 11.41
CA ILE A 78 -1.04 13.06 10.96
C ILE A 78 -1.82 12.25 9.92
N GLY A 79 -1.14 11.70 8.91
CA GLY A 79 -1.74 10.88 7.88
C GLY A 79 -2.43 9.64 8.46
N LYS A 80 -1.79 8.97 9.44
CA LYS A 80 -2.39 7.83 10.16
C LYS A 80 -3.63 8.24 10.96
N GLY A 81 -3.61 9.42 11.59
CA GLY A 81 -4.75 9.98 12.30
C GLY A 81 -5.93 10.28 11.36
N LEU A 82 -5.68 10.88 10.21
CA LEU A 82 -6.70 11.13 9.19
C LEU A 82 -7.34 9.83 8.67
N ASP A 83 -6.52 8.82 8.40
CA ASP A 83 -6.99 7.49 8.00
C ASP A 83 -7.95 6.88 9.03
N ARG A 84 -7.55 6.90 10.30
CA ARG A 84 -8.33 6.29 11.39
C ARG A 84 -9.59 7.06 11.75
N SER A 85 -9.59 8.37 11.59
CA SER A 85 -10.71 9.24 11.99
C SER A 85 -11.99 9.05 11.19
N GLY A 86 -11.92 8.38 10.02
CA GLY A 86 -13.04 8.22 9.09
C GLY A 86 -13.31 9.47 8.22
N VAL A 87 -12.50 10.52 8.30
CA VAL A 87 -12.57 11.70 7.41
C VAL A 87 -12.53 11.26 5.96
N MET A 88 -11.65 10.30 5.62
CA MET A 88 -11.47 9.82 4.25
C MET A 88 -12.72 9.14 3.70
N ASN A 89 -13.46 8.40 4.51
CA ASN A 89 -14.71 7.77 4.07
C ASN A 89 -15.78 8.83 3.74
N ARG A 90 -15.91 9.88 4.57
CA ARG A 90 -16.85 10.99 4.30
C ARG A 90 -16.50 11.74 3.02
N LEU A 91 -15.20 11.93 2.80
CA LEU A 91 -14.71 12.58 1.60
C LEU A 91 -14.96 11.72 0.36
N ALA A 92 -14.77 10.41 0.46
CA ALA A 92 -15.11 9.45 -0.59
C ALA A 92 -16.61 9.48 -0.93
N ASP A 93 -17.50 9.52 0.08
CA ASP A 93 -18.95 9.63 -0.14
C ASP A 93 -19.33 10.97 -0.78
N LEU A 94 -18.63 12.06 -0.43
CA LEU A 94 -18.85 13.35 -1.06
C LEU A 94 -18.47 13.32 -2.56
N ILE A 95 -17.33 12.70 -2.88
CA ILE A 95 -16.87 12.51 -4.27
C ILE A 95 -17.87 11.69 -5.07
N LEU A 96 -18.43 10.62 -4.46
CA LEU A 96 -19.46 9.80 -5.10
C LEU A 96 -20.70 10.62 -5.46
N ARG A 97 -21.09 11.56 -4.62
CA ARG A 97 -22.25 12.43 -4.87
C ARG A 97 -22.01 13.41 -6.03
N PHE A 98 -20.79 13.90 -6.19
CA PHE A 98 -20.42 14.88 -7.23
C PHE A 98 -19.82 14.26 -8.50
N GLY A 99 -19.38 13.00 -8.46
CA GLY A 99 -18.64 12.33 -9.54
C GLY A 99 -19.43 12.09 -10.84
N GLY A 100 -20.77 12.15 -10.80
CA GLY A 100 -21.59 11.89 -11.98
C GLY A 100 -21.55 10.42 -12.45
N GLN A 101 -22.12 10.15 -13.65
CA GLN A 101 -22.22 8.78 -14.19
C GLN A 101 -21.31 8.52 -15.40
N THR A 102 -20.56 9.52 -15.87
CA THR A 102 -19.71 9.36 -17.05
C THR A 102 -18.27 9.02 -16.67
N GLU A 103 -17.64 8.10 -17.41
CA GLU A 103 -16.25 7.67 -17.18
C GLU A 103 -15.29 8.84 -16.96
N ARG A 104 -15.36 9.86 -17.83
CA ARG A 104 -14.48 11.04 -17.74
C ARG A 104 -14.68 11.85 -16.47
N ARG A 105 -15.94 12.04 -16.02
CA ARG A 105 -16.24 12.79 -14.80
C ARG A 105 -15.82 12.01 -13.57
N VAL A 106 -16.13 10.72 -13.52
CA VAL A 106 -15.72 9.85 -12.41
C VAL A 106 -14.20 9.84 -12.27
N MET A 107 -13.48 9.65 -13.39
CA MET A 107 -12.02 9.68 -13.40
C MET A 107 -11.47 11.04 -12.94
N ALA A 108 -11.98 12.15 -13.47
CA ALA A 108 -11.51 13.49 -13.11
C ALA A 108 -11.77 13.82 -11.64
N THR A 109 -12.96 13.51 -11.11
CA THR A 109 -13.32 13.78 -9.71
C THR A 109 -12.54 12.91 -8.74
N THR A 110 -12.34 11.62 -9.04
CA THR A 110 -11.56 10.72 -8.20
C THR A 110 -10.08 11.09 -8.22
N SER A 111 -9.50 11.37 -9.40
CA SER A 111 -8.10 11.79 -9.54
C SER A 111 -7.85 13.14 -8.86
N GLY A 112 -8.75 14.11 -9.04
CA GLY A 112 -8.65 15.43 -8.38
C GLY A 112 -8.71 15.31 -6.86
N ALA A 113 -9.64 14.52 -6.34
CA ALA A 113 -9.78 14.33 -4.90
C ALA A 113 -8.58 13.61 -4.30
N VAL A 114 -8.09 12.56 -4.93
CA VAL A 114 -6.88 11.86 -4.48
C VAL A 114 -5.68 12.79 -4.52
N GLY A 115 -5.49 13.56 -5.59
CA GLY A 115 -4.42 14.55 -5.70
C GLY A 115 -4.44 15.58 -4.57
N ILE A 116 -5.62 16.12 -4.24
CA ILE A 116 -5.75 17.07 -3.11
C ILE A 116 -5.46 16.39 -1.76
N ILE A 117 -5.92 15.16 -1.56
CA ILE A 117 -5.69 14.44 -0.30
C ILE A 117 -4.22 14.11 -0.11
N THR A 118 -3.53 13.69 -1.17
CA THR A 118 -2.11 13.40 -1.13
C THR A 118 -1.23 14.63 -0.90
N SER A 119 -1.78 15.84 -0.99
CA SER A 119 -1.03 17.04 -0.61
C SER A 119 -0.70 17.12 0.89
N PHE A 120 -1.36 16.33 1.73
CA PHE A 120 -1.16 16.31 3.19
C PHE A 120 -0.97 14.91 3.76
N MET A 121 -0.86 13.88 2.92
CA MET A 121 -0.57 12.53 3.37
C MET A 121 0.25 11.77 2.34
N GLN A 122 0.89 10.68 2.78
CA GLN A 122 1.71 9.86 1.87
C GLN A 122 0.91 9.28 0.70
N ASN A 123 1.51 9.33 -0.50
CA ASN A 123 0.90 8.89 -1.76
C ASN A 123 0.34 7.46 -1.70
N ILE A 124 1.10 6.52 -1.13
CA ILE A 124 0.68 5.11 -1.02
C ILE A 124 -0.52 4.93 -0.09
N GLY A 125 -0.56 5.68 1.03
CA GLY A 125 -1.68 5.64 1.98
C GLY A 125 -2.97 6.13 1.34
N ALA A 126 -2.93 7.26 0.63
CA ALA A 126 -4.08 7.79 -0.09
C ALA A 126 -4.55 6.84 -1.19
N ALA A 127 -3.64 6.31 -2.01
CA ALA A 127 -3.98 5.35 -3.06
C ALA A 127 -4.66 4.10 -2.49
N ALA A 128 -4.12 3.54 -1.39
CA ALA A 128 -4.70 2.37 -0.72
C ALA A 128 -6.11 2.63 -0.18
N LEU A 129 -6.36 3.83 0.37
CA LEU A 129 -7.68 4.24 0.87
C LEU A 129 -8.72 4.38 -0.24
N PHE A 130 -8.30 4.92 -1.40
CA PHE A 130 -9.21 5.13 -2.53
C PHE A 130 -9.47 3.87 -3.36
N MET A 131 -8.64 2.85 -3.26
CA MET A 131 -8.82 1.61 -4.03
C MET A 131 -10.19 0.95 -3.80
N PRO A 132 -10.70 0.75 -2.55
CA PRO A 132 -12.05 0.23 -2.33
C PRO A 132 -13.15 1.16 -2.87
N VAL A 133 -12.92 2.48 -2.84
CA VAL A 133 -13.85 3.49 -3.38
C VAL A 133 -13.95 3.34 -4.89
N ILE A 134 -12.81 3.27 -5.58
CA ILE A 134 -12.74 3.05 -7.03
C ILE A 134 -13.43 1.75 -7.42
N ASN A 135 -13.24 0.67 -6.67
CA ASN A 135 -13.89 -0.61 -6.93
C ASN A 135 -15.42 -0.49 -6.84
N ARG A 136 -15.94 0.20 -5.83
CA ARG A 136 -17.39 0.45 -5.69
C ARG A 136 -17.94 1.33 -6.82
N ILE A 137 -17.22 2.40 -7.18
CA ILE A 137 -17.62 3.32 -8.25
C ILE A 137 -17.59 2.60 -9.61
N GLY A 138 -16.51 1.87 -9.90
CA GLY A 138 -16.35 1.11 -11.14
C GLY A 138 -17.52 0.12 -11.34
N ALA A 139 -17.84 -0.64 -10.30
CA ALA A 139 -18.96 -1.57 -10.32
C ALA A 139 -20.31 -0.86 -10.53
N ALA A 140 -20.59 0.21 -9.80
CA ALA A 140 -21.86 0.95 -9.89
C ALA A 140 -22.04 1.65 -11.25
N ALA A 141 -20.96 2.21 -11.81
CA ALA A 141 -20.96 2.92 -13.09
C ALA A 141 -20.70 2.03 -14.31
N ARG A 142 -20.43 0.73 -14.11
CA ARG A 142 -20.00 -0.22 -15.15
C ARG A 142 -18.75 0.26 -15.93
N ILE A 143 -17.79 0.84 -15.21
CA ILE A 143 -16.53 1.32 -15.75
C ILE A 143 -15.43 0.31 -15.37
N PRO A 144 -14.62 -0.19 -16.32
CA PRO A 144 -13.51 -1.08 -16.02
C PRO A 144 -12.55 -0.46 -15.01
N ARG A 145 -12.16 -1.22 -13.97
CA ARG A 145 -11.27 -0.74 -12.90
C ARG A 145 -9.94 -0.21 -13.44
N SER A 146 -9.41 -0.86 -14.47
CA SER A 146 -8.17 -0.43 -15.15
C SER A 146 -8.24 0.99 -15.74
N ARG A 147 -9.42 1.53 -16.00
CA ARG A 147 -9.58 2.90 -16.48
C ARG A 147 -9.64 3.96 -15.39
N LEU A 148 -9.80 3.52 -14.13
CA LEU A 148 -9.90 4.42 -12.97
C LEU A 148 -8.67 4.35 -12.07
N LEU A 149 -8.07 3.15 -11.88
CA LEU A 149 -6.97 2.94 -10.93
C LEU A 149 -5.67 3.64 -11.36
N MET A 150 -5.25 3.56 -12.63
CA MET A 150 -4.01 4.20 -13.08
C MET A 150 -4.10 5.73 -13.02
N PRO A 151 -5.15 6.41 -13.53
CA PRO A 151 -5.31 7.85 -13.35
C PRO A 151 -5.31 8.28 -11.88
N MET A 152 -5.99 7.51 -11.00
CA MET A 152 -6.00 7.74 -9.56
C MET A 152 -4.61 7.58 -8.94
N GLY A 153 -3.89 6.51 -9.29
CA GLY A 153 -2.55 6.27 -8.79
C GLY A 153 -1.55 7.34 -9.22
N PHE A 154 -1.60 7.75 -10.49
CA PHE A 154 -0.75 8.83 -11.00
C PHE A 154 -1.13 10.18 -10.36
N ALA A 155 -2.41 10.44 -10.12
CA ALA A 155 -2.86 11.62 -9.39
C ALA A 155 -2.39 11.61 -7.93
N ALA A 156 -2.29 10.45 -7.28
CA ALA A 156 -1.71 10.32 -5.95
C ALA A 156 -0.21 10.70 -5.95
N ILE A 157 0.55 10.33 -6.98
CA ILE A 157 1.96 10.70 -7.11
C ILE A 157 2.11 12.21 -7.36
N VAL A 158 1.36 12.75 -8.33
CA VAL A 158 1.36 14.18 -8.66
C VAL A 158 0.87 15.04 -7.50
N GLY A 159 -0.14 14.58 -6.74
CA GLY A 159 -0.64 15.27 -5.56
C GLY A 159 0.43 15.49 -4.48
N GLY A 160 1.45 14.62 -4.45
CA GLY A 160 2.65 14.79 -3.64
C GLY A 160 3.48 16.03 -3.98
N THR A 161 3.26 16.69 -5.11
CA THR A 161 3.94 17.94 -5.49
C THR A 161 3.12 19.20 -5.18
N LEU A 162 1.94 19.08 -4.56
CA LEU A 162 1.09 20.21 -4.24
C LEU A 162 1.56 21.01 -3.02
N THR A 163 2.25 20.37 -2.09
CA THR A 163 2.81 21.04 -0.89
C THR A 163 4.21 20.51 -0.58
N LEU A 164 4.97 21.31 0.12
CA LEU A 164 6.34 20.94 0.51
C LEU A 164 6.39 19.70 1.41
N VAL A 165 5.29 19.37 2.11
CA VAL A 165 5.22 18.28 3.10
C VAL A 165 4.62 16.97 2.57
N ALA A 166 4.12 16.97 1.34
CA ALA A 166 3.40 15.85 0.77
C ALA A 166 4.32 14.72 0.28
N SER A 167 5.53 15.05 -0.16
CA SER A 167 6.49 14.07 -0.65
C SER A 167 7.87 14.24 0.00
N SER A 168 8.54 13.11 0.25
CA SER A 168 9.87 13.12 0.86
C SER A 168 10.91 13.95 0.09
N PRO A 169 10.98 13.93 -1.25
CA PRO A 169 11.85 14.80 -2.03
C PRO A 169 11.70 16.29 -1.71
N LEU A 170 10.45 16.76 -1.61
CA LEU A 170 10.18 18.18 -1.34
C LEU A 170 10.45 18.56 0.11
N ILE A 171 10.18 17.67 1.07
CA ILE A 171 10.51 17.89 2.47
C ILE A 171 12.01 18.05 2.67
N LEU A 172 12.81 17.23 1.97
CA LEU A 172 14.27 17.27 2.03
C LEU A 172 14.90 18.50 1.36
N LEU A 173 14.17 19.11 0.43
CA LEU A 173 14.72 20.18 -0.41
C LEU A 173 15.39 21.28 0.41
N ASN A 174 14.70 21.79 1.44
CA ASN A 174 15.25 22.86 2.26
C ASN A 174 16.45 22.44 3.12
N ASP A 175 16.51 21.17 3.56
CA ASP A 175 17.63 20.65 4.36
C ASP A 175 18.88 20.35 3.48
N LEU A 176 18.70 20.25 2.17
CA LEU A 176 19.78 19.98 1.21
C LEU A 176 20.27 21.27 0.50
N LEU A 177 19.61 22.40 0.70
CA LEU A 177 20.05 23.68 0.19
C LEU A 177 21.19 24.23 1.07
N PRO A 178 22.25 24.85 0.48
CA PRO A 178 23.25 25.60 1.24
C PRO A 178 22.60 26.71 2.07
N GLY A 179 23.13 26.98 3.26
CA GLY A 179 22.55 27.96 4.20
C GLY A 179 22.43 29.40 3.66
N GLU A 180 23.12 29.69 2.56
CA GLU A 180 23.08 30.99 1.86
C GLU A 180 21.89 31.10 0.90
N VAL A 181 21.27 29.96 0.53
CA VAL A 181 20.14 29.90 -0.40
C VAL A 181 18.83 29.91 0.35
N GLU A 182 17.94 30.83 -0.02
CA GLU A 182 16.62 30.94 0.60
C GLU A 182 15.80 29.66 0.37
N GLY A 183 15.24 29.09 1.45
CA GLY A 183 14.39 27.91 1.40
C GLY A 183 13.02 28.19 0.77
N PHE A 184 12.26 27.11 0.55
CA PHE A 184 10.90 27.17 0.02
C PHE A 184 9.87 27.14 1.14
N GLY A 185 8.82 27.93 0.99
CA GLY A 185 7.62 27.88 1.84
C GLY A 185 6.71 26.71 1.49
N LEU A 186 5.76 26.42 2.38
CA LEU A 186 4.86 25.26 2.29
C LEU A 186 4.11 25.20 0.95
N PHE A 187 3.67 26.32 0.41
CA PHE A 187 2.83 26.44 -0.78
C PHE A 187 3.54 27.01 -2.02
N ASP A 188 4.84 27.25 -1.97
CA ASP A 188 5.60 27.77 -3.13
C ASP A 188 5.52 26.82 -4.31
N VAL A 189 5.48 25.51 -4.04
CA VAL A 189 5.36 24.46 -5.06
C VAL A 189 3.93 24.22 -5.55
N THR A 190 2.92 24.79 -4.87
CA THR A 190 1.50 24.53 -5.16
C THR A 190 1.09 24.90 -6.58
N PRO A 191 1.51 26.02 -7.18
CA PRO A 191 1.17 26.34 -8.57
C PRO A 191 1.68 25.27 -9.55
N ILE A 192 2.89 24.73 -9.30
CA ILE A 192 3.48 23.65 -10.10
C ILE A 192 2.62 22.38 -9.96
N GLY A 193 2.32 21.97 -8.72
CA GLY A 193 1.51 20.79 -8.44
C GLY A 193 0.09 20.87 -9.02
N LEU A 194 -0.56 22.04 -8.95
CA LEU A 194 -1.88 22.26 -9.55
C LEU A 194 -1.85 22.17 -11.08
N ALA A 195 -0.85 22.78 -11.72
CA ALA A 195 -0.65 22.70 -13.16
C ALA A 195 -0.43 21.25 -13.62
N LEU A 196 0.38 20.49 -12.87
CA LEU A 196 0.65 19.07 -13.14
C LEU A 196 -0.60 18.21 -12.93
N LEU A 197 -1.34 18.41 -11.85
CA LEU A 197 -2.57 17.65 -11.57
C LEU A 197 -3.64 17.94 -12.63
N GLY A 198 -3.82 19.22 -13.00
CA GLY A 198 -4.73 19.61 -14.06
C GLY A 198 -4.35 19.01 -15.41
N THR A 199 -3.06 19.03 -15.75
CA THR A 199 -2.53 18.42 -16.99
C THR A 199 -2.75 16.90 -17.00
N LEU A 200 -2.50 16.22 -15.88
CA LEU A 200 -2.72 14.78 -15.75
C LEU A 200 -4.20 14.41 -15.96
N ILE A 201 -5.11 15.14 -15.31
CA ILE A 201 -6.55 14.91 -15.44
C ILE A 201 -6.97 15.16 -16.90
N LEU A 202 -6.50 16.23 -17.51
CA LEU A 202 -6.79 16.56 -18.91
C LEU A 202 -6.25 15.49 -19.86
N TYR A 203 -5.01 15.03 -19.65
CA TYR A 203 -4.39 13.96 -20.43
C TYR A 203 -5.25 12.70 -20.43
N PHE A 204 -5.65 12.19 -19.28
CA PHE A 204 -6.48 10.99 -19.22
C PHE A 204 -7.92 11.24 -19.70
N ALA A 205 -8.48 12.44 -19.51
CA ALA A 205 -9.80 12.78 -20.03
C ALA A 205 -9.84 12.80 -21.58
N LEU A 206 -8.74 13.20 -22.21
CA LEU A 206 -8.64 13.26 -23.68
C LEU A 206 -8.15 11.93 -24.29
N PHE A 207 -7.07 11.37 -23.74
CA PHE A 207 -6.35 10.24 -24.31
C PHE A 207 -6.59 8.92 -23.58
N GLY A 208 -7.29 8.91 -22.41
CA GLY A 208 -7.46 7.74 -21.56
C GLY A 208 -8.02 6.52 -22.30
N ARG A 209 -8.94 6.71 -23.25
CA ARG A 209 -9.49 5.60 -24.04
C ARG A 209 -8.46 4.87 -24.92
N TRP A 210 -7.39 5.56 -25.29
CA TRP A 210 -6.35 5.01 -26.17
C TRP A 210 -5.16 4.47 -25.40
N VAL A 211 -4.85 5.07 -24.25
CA VAL A 211 -3.66 4.71 -23.47
C VAL A 211 -3.95 3.73 -22.32
N LEU A 212 -5.18 3.70 -21.82
CA LEU A 212 -5.57 2.80 -20.74
C LEU A 212 -6.21 1.52 -21.29
N PRO A 213 -5.85 0.35 -20.77
CA PRO A 213 -6.52 -0.90 -21.10
C PRO A 213 -7.95 -0.90 -20.56
N ALA A 214 -8.85 -1.61 -21.24
CA ALA A 214 -10.21 -1.85 -20.76
C ALA A 214 -10.26 -3.29 -20.21
N ARG A 215 -9.62 -3.54 -19.09
CA ARG A 215 -9.63 -4.84 -18.41
C ARG A 215 -10.45 -4.70 -17.15
N ASP A 216 -11.35 -5.63 -16.95
CA ASP A 216 -12.00 -5.83 -15.67
C ASP A 216 -11.55 -7.19 -15.13
N PRO A 217 -10.64 -7.22 -14.14
CA PRO A 217 -10.19 -8.47 -13.56
C PRO A 217 -11.32 -9.26 -12.88
N GLN A 218 -12.55 -8.72 -12.85
CA GLN A 218 -13.70 -9.44 -12.32
C GLN A 218 -14.20 -10.59 -13.23
N THR A 219 -13.73 -10.69 -14.46
CA THR A 219 -14.00 -11.87 -15.33
C THR A 219 -12.97 -12.98 -15.12
N GLU A 220 -11.86 -12.70 -14.46
CA GLU A 220 -10.93 -13.68 -13.91
C GLU A 220 -10.60 -13.21 -12.48
N ASP A 221 -11.46 -13.55 -11.52
CA ASP A 221 -11.21 -13.24 -10.11
C ASP A 221 -9.92 -13.99 -9.72
N PRO A 222 -8.80 -13.30 -9.40
CA PRO A 222 -7.59 -14.00 -8.96
C PRO A 222 -7.84 -14.77 -7.65
N ASP A 223 -8.88 -14.36 -6.89
CA ASP A 223 -9.34 -15.09 -5.72
C ASP A 223 -10.20 -16.31 -6.13
N GLU A 224 -10.98 -16.27 -7.22
CA GLU A 224 -11.64 -17.47 -7.76
C GLU A 224 -10.62 -18.45 -8.34
N SER A 225 -9.61 -18.00 -9.09
CA SER A 225 -8.55 -18.89 -9.56
C SER A 225 -7.67 -19.41 -8.42
N ARG A 226 -7.43 -18.60 -7.37
CA ARG A 226 -6.71 -19.04 -6.15
C ARG A 226 -7.55 -19.97 -5.28
N VAL A 227 -8.86 -19.73 -5.21
CA VAL A 227 -9.79 -20.64 -4.52
C VAL A 227 -10.01 -21.91 -5.33
N GLN A 228 -10.10 -21.84 -6.66
CA GLN A 228 -10.10 -23.02 -7.52
C GLN A 228 -8.80 -23.81 -7.38
N THR A 229 -7.65 -23.14 -7.25
CA THR A 229 -6.36 -23.79 -6.96
C THR A 229 -6.35 -24.43 -5.58
N THR A 230 -6.94 -23.76 -4.57
CA THR A 230 -7.07 -24.30 -3.21
C THR A 230 -8.04 -25.49 -3.18
N SER A 231 -9.20 -25.37 -3.81
CA SER A 231 -10.19 -26.46 -3.93
C SER A 231 -9.64 -27.65 -4.72
N ALA A 232 -8.88 -27.40 -5.79
CA ALA A 232 -8.19 -28.44 -6.53
C ALA A 232 -7.14 -29.15 -5.67
N TRP A 233 -6.38 -28.41 -4.87
CA TRP A 233 -5.40 -28.96 -3.93
C TRP A 233 -6.06 -29.83 -2.85
N PHE A 234 -7.19 -29.39 -2.25
CA PHE A 234 -7.94 -30.19 -1.29
C PHE A 234 -8.51 -31.46 -1.92
N ARG A 235 -8.91 -31.40 -3.20
CA ARG A 235 -9.33 -32.58 -3.95
C ARG A 235 -8.19 -33.58 -4.13
N ASP A 236 -7.02 -33.09 -4.54
CA ASP A 236 -5.85 -33.93 -4.83
C ASP A 236 -5.23 -34.54 -3.56
N VAL A 237 -5.17 -33.77 -2.48
CA VAL A 237 -4.52 -34.19 -1.21
C VAL A 237 -5.46 -35.01 -0.34
N TYR A 238 -6.72 -34.60 -0.20
CA TYR A 238 -7.69 -35.22 0.72
C TYR A 238 -8.81 -36.00 0.03
N GLY A 239 -8.78 -36.08 -1.30
CA GLY A 239 -9.83 -36.75 -2.07
C GLY A 239 -11.21 -36.10 -1.94
N MET A 240 -11.26 -34.78 -1.64
CA MET A 240 -12.49 -34.06 -1.33
C MET A 240 -13.01 -33.32 -2.57
N ASP A 241 -13.90 -33.96 -3.32
CA ASP A 241 -14.66 -33.30 -4.40
C ASP A 241 -15.97 -32.71 -3.84
N PHE A 242 -15.83 -31.79 -2.88
CA PHE A 242 -16.95 -31.18 -2.18
C PHE A 242 -17.41 -29.91 -2.89
N GLY A 243 -18.73 -29.79 -3.03
CA GLY A 243 -19.39 -28.57 -3.47
C GLY A 243 -20.40 -28.09 -2.44
N VAL A 244 -20.71 -26.81 -2.45
CA VAL A 244 -21.84 -26.27 -1.70
C VAL A 244 -23.02 -26.14 -2.64
N ARG A 245 -24.17 -26.66 -2.20
CA ARG A 245 -25.45 -26.53 -2.93
C ARG A 245 -26.50 -25.94 -2.01
N GLU A 246 -27.41 -25.16 -2.57
CA GLU A 246 -28.57 -24.65 -1.84
C GLU A 246 -29.77 -25.54 -2.13
N ALA A 247 -30.43 -25.98 -1.06
CA ALA A 247 -31.65 -26.76 -1.13
C ALA A 247 -32.76 -26.11 -0.29
N ARG A 248 -34.01 -26.22 -0.73
CA ARG A 248 -35.17 -25.75 0.00
C ARG A 248 -36.01 -26.93 0.47
N LEU A 249 -36.34 -26.95 1.76
CA LEU A 249 -37.28 -27.92 2.30
C LEU A 249 -38.71 -27.57 1.84
N ASP A 250 -39.31 -28.49 1.10
CA ASP A 250 -40.73 -28.34 0.73
C ASP A 250 -41.62 -28.66 1.92
N GLU A 251 -42.90 -28.29 1.83
CA GLU A 251 -43.89 -28.52 2.92
C GLU A 251 -44.05 -29.99 3.25
N ASP A 252 -43.85 -30.88 2.25
CA ASP A 252 -43.98 -32.34 2.36
C ASP A 252 -42.59 -33.03 2.61
N SER A 253 -41.51 -32.31 2.81
CA SER A 253 -40.17 -32.90 3.02
C SER A 253 -40.12 -33.73 4.31
N SER A 254 -39.59 -34.93 4.21
CA SER A 254 -39.35 -35.86 5.33
C SER A 254 -38.32 -35.32 6.34
N LEU A 255 -37.60 -34.29 5.98
CA LEU A 255 -36.58 -33.66 6.84
C LEU A 255 -37.15 -32.66 7.85
N ALA A 256 -38.41 -32.24 7.70
CA ALA A 256 -39.01 -31.27 8.60
C ALA A 256 -39.12 -31.84 10.04
N GLY A 257 -38.55 -31.09 11.01
CA GLY A 257 -38.43 -31.52 12.42
C GLY A 257 -37.20 -32.38 12.73
N MET A 258 -36.39 -32.77 11.74
CA MET A 258 -35.12 -33.46 11.96
C MET A 258 -34.06 -32.47 12.44
N ARG A 259 -33.14 -32.89 13.31
CA ARG A 259 -32.01 -32.06 13.70
C ARG A 259 -30.92 -32.07 12.64
N VAL A 260 -30.20 -30.96 12.50
CA VAL A 260 -29.06 -30.82 11.58
C VAL A 260 -28.07 -31.98 11.77
N GLY A 261 -27.74 -32.33 13.02
CA GLY A 261 -26.80 -33.41 13.31
C GLY A 261 -27.26 -34.81 12.90
N ASP A 262 -28.58 -35.06 12.98
CA ASP A 262 -29.19 -36.35 12.56
C ASP A 262 -29.23 -36.44 11.03
N PHE A 263 -29.53 -35.34 10.36
CA PHE A 263 -29.47 -35.24 8.91
C PHE A 263 -28.06 -35.48 8.38
N GLU A 264 -27.06 -34.81 8.96
CA GLU A 264 -25.66 -34.99 8.58
C GLU A 264 -25.18 -36.46 8.74
N ALA A 265 -25.55 -37.07 9.86
CA ALA A 265 -25.18 -38.46 10.15
C ALA A 265 -25.89 -39.48 9.22
N ALA A 266 -27.14 -39.20 8.84
CA ALA A 266 -27.92 -40.09 7.99
C ALA A 266 -27.44 -40.08 6.52
N PHE A 267 -26.99 -38.94 6.01
CA PHE A 267 -26.73 -38.74 4.58
C PHE A 267 -25.25 -38.49 4.25
N GLY A 268 -24.34 -38.37 5.24
CA GLY A 268 -22.92 -38.16 5.00
C GLY A 268 -22.57 -36.80 4.37
N VAL A 269 -23.38 -35.78 4.65
CA VAL A 269 -23.20 -34.39 4.19
C VAL A 269 -23.08 -33.43 5.38
N HIS A 270 -22.65 -32.20 5.13
CA HIS A 270 -22.52 -31.17 6.18
C HIS A 270 -23.45 -30.00 5.88
N VAL A 271 -24.21 -29.53 6.88
CA VAL A 271 -25.03 -28.31 6.76
C VAL A 271 -24.19 -27.13 7.23
N VAL A 272 -23.79 -26.29 6.28
CA VAL A 272 -22.97 -25.09 6.55
C VAL A 272 -23.79 -23.81 6.61
N GLY A 273 -25.08 -23.88 6.29
CA GLY A 273 -26.03 -22.77 6.44
C GLY A 273 -27.46 -23.27 6.55
N VAL A 274 -28.28 -22.58 7.38
CA VAL A 274 -29.72 -22.83 7.53
C VAL A 274 -30.46 -21.53 7.73
N THR A 275 -31.67 -21.40 7.17
CA THR A 275 -32.62 -20.35 7.53
C THR A 275 -33.59 -20.87 8.58
N THR A 276 -33.87 -20.07 9.63
CA THR A 276 -34.88 -20.35 10.66
C THR A 276 -35.73 -19.11 10.78
N GLY A 277 -36.96 -19.15 10.24
CA GLY A 277 -37.76 -17.96 10.05
C GLY A 277 -37.08 -16.93 9.15
N ASP A 278 -36.91 -15.70 9.64
CA ASP A 278 -36.20 -14.61 8.93
C ASP A 278 -34.69 -14.59 9.22
N GLU A 279 -34.17 -15.48 10.06
CA GLU A 279 -32.74 -15.51 10.46
C GLU A 279 -31.93 -16.50 9.62
N THR A 280 -30.81 -16.04 9.08
CA THR A 280 -29.85 -16.89 8.38
C THR A 280 -28.67 -17.19 9.30
N ARG A 281 -28.43 -18.47 9.58
CA ARG A 281 -27.34 -18.96 10.42
C ARG A 281 -26.31 -19.69 9.58
N ILE A 282 -25.06 -19.28 9.70
CA ILE A 282 -23.91 -19.94 9.10
C ILE A 282 -23.26 -20.81 10.16
N GLU A 283 -22.79 -22.02 9.78
CA GLU A 283 -22.27 -23.04 10.68
C GLU A 283 -23.26 -23.35 11.82
N PRO A 284 -24.51 -23.76 11.49
CA PRO A 284 -25.53 -23.99 12.48
C PRO A 284 -25.14 -25.09 13.44
N ASN A 285 -25.55 -24.95 14.73
CA ASN A 285 -25.33 -26.01 15.70
C ASN A 285 -26.11 -27.27 15.29
N ARG A 286 -25.56 -28.44 15.60
CA ARG A 286 -26.16 -29.76 15.28
C ARG A 286 -27.54 -29.98 15.88
N ASP A 287 -27.88 -29.26 16.97
CA ASP A 287 -29.18 -29.36 17.64
C ASP A 287 -30.29 -28.53 16.98
N VAL A 288 -29.95 -27.73 15.98
CA VAL A 288 -30.96 -26.91 15.25
C VAL A 288 -31.89 -27.83 14.48
N GLU A 289 -33.20 -27.60 14.68
CA GLU A 289 -34.25 -28.34 13.97
C GLU A 289 -34.49 -27.69 12.58
N LEU A 290 -34.68 -28.54 11.57
CA LEU A 290 -34.95 -28.14 10.21
C LEU A 290 -36.45 -27.78 10.08
N GLU A 291 -36.73 -26.51 9.84
CA GLU A 291 -38.10 -26.00 9.71
C GLU A 291 -38.62 -26.19 8.27
N ARG A 292 -39.95 -26.30 8.13
CA ARG A 292 -40.59 -26.33 6.81
C ARG A 292 -40.31 -25.03 6.03
N GLY A 293 -40.02 -25.17 4.76
CA GLY A 293 -39.67 -24.02 3.91
C GLY A 293 -38.29 -23.41 4.15
N ALA A 294 -37.48 -23.97 5.08
CA ALA A 294 -36.12 -23.53 5.34
C ALA A 294 -35.24 -23.74 4.13
N HIS A 295 -34.27 -22.82 3.94
CA HIS A 295 -33.19 -23.01 3.00
C HIS A 295 -31.99 -23.61 3.72
N LEU A 296 -31.31 -24.56 3.07
CA LEU A 296 -30.11 -25.22 3.55
C LEU A 296 -28.97 -24.97 2.58
N ALA A 297 -27.79 -24.61 3.09
CA ALA A 297 -26.54 -24.72 2.36
C ALA A 297 -25.87 -26.02 2.78
N ILE A 298 -25.75 -26.95 1.84
CA ILE A 298 -25.24 -28.30 2.07
C ILE A 298 -23.87 -28.43 1.42
N LEU A 299 -22.87 -28.83 2.19
CA LEU A 299 -21.49 -29.08 1.76
C LEU A 299 -21.24 -30.60 1.72
N GLY A 300 -20.78 -31.10 0.60
CA GLY A 300 -20.46 -32.52 0.44
C GLY A 300 -20.17 -32.87 -1.02
N PRO A 301 -19.99 -34.16 -1.32
CA PRO A 301 -19.91 -34.64 -2.71
C PRO A 301 -21.20 -34.27 -3.44
N VAL A 302 -21.08 -33.66 -4.61
CA VAL A 302 -22.24 -33.12 -5.36
C VAL A 302 -23.26 -34.22 -5.65
N THR A 303 -22.79 -35.40 -6.05
CA THR A 303 -23.65 -36.57 -6.30
C THR A 303 -24.40 -37.05 -5.06
N THR A 304 -23.77 -37.00 -3.88
CA THR A 304 -24.41 -37.34 -2.61
C THR A 304 -25.51 -36.34 -2.25
N ILE A 305 -25.25 -35.04 -2.46
CA ILE A 305 -26.24 -33.96 -2.21
C ILE A 305 -27.47 -34.15 -3.12
N GLU A 306 -27.23 -34.37 -4.43
CA GLU A 306 -28.32 -34.62 -5.41
C GLU A 306 -29.16 -35.82 -5.01
N THR A 307 -28.53 -36.93 -4.71
CA THR A 307 -29.24 -38.17 -4.29
C THR A 307 -30.01 -37.94 -2.98
N THR A 308 -29.44 -37.21 -2.04
CA THR A 308 -30.10 -36.88 -0.76
C THR A 308 -31.35 -36.04 -0.99
N CYS A 309 -31.25 -35.00 -1.82
CA CYS A 309 -32.38 -34.12 -2.14
C CYS A 309 -33.52 -34.88 -2.81
N ASP A 310 -33.20 -35.77 -3.76
CA ASP A 310 -34.20 -36.62 -4.45
C ASP A 310 -34.95 -37.58 -3.48
N HIS A 311 -34.21 -38.16 -2.51
CA HIS A 311 -34.81 -39.10 -1.55
C HIS A 311 -35.66 -38.42 -0.46
N THR A 312 -35.38 -37.15 -0.18
CA THR A 312 -36.00 -36.42 0.95
C THR A 312 -37.09 -35.46 0.53
N GLY A 313 -37.37 -35.36 -0.77
CA GLY A 313 -38.36 -34.40 -1.29
C GLY A 313 -37.90 -32.93 -1.06
N THR A 314 -36.61 -32.70 -1.19
CA THR A 314 -36.04 -31.38 -1.00
C THR A 314 -35.69 -30.80 -2.37
N VAL A 315 -36.09 -29.55 -2.63
CA VAL A 315 -35.86 -28.90 -3.94
C VAL A 315 -34.45 -28.32 -3.99
N LEU A 316 -33.59 -28.93 -4.83
CA LEU A 316 -32.26 -28.41 -5.08
C LEU A 316 -32.34 -27.19 -6.00
N LYS A 317 -31.60 -26.11 -5.66
CA LYS A 317 -31.46 -24.93 -6.52
C LYS A 317 -30.26 -25.06 -7.44
N ASP A 318 -30.37 -24.51 -8.65
CA ASP A 318 -29.28 -24.50 -9.64
C ASP A 318 -28.09 -23.63 -9.17
N GLU A 319 -28.37 -22.54 -8.47
CA GLU A 319 -27.38 -21.59 -7.95
C GLU A 319 -27.67 -21.26 -6.48
N LEU A 320 -26.63 -20.80 -5.77
CA LEU A 320 -26.77 -20.25 -4.42
C LEU A 320 -27.50 -18.90 -4.50
N ASP A 321 -28.54 -18.73 -3.70
CA ASP A 321 -29.37 -17.52 -3.65
C ASP A 321 -29.27 -16.88 -2.25
N VAL A 322 -29.91 -17.46 -1.27
CA VAL A 322 -29.91 -16.97 0.12
C VAL A 322 -28.51 -16.97 0.71
N PHE A 323 -27.73 -18.00 0.42
CA PHE A 323 -26.38 -18.19 0.94
C PHE A 323 -25.27 -17.70 0.00
N ALA A 324 -25.58 -17.14 -1.18
CA ALA A 324 -24.61 -16.74 -2.18
C ALA A 324 -23.50 -15.84 -1.62
N ARG A 325 -23.87 -14.89 -0.78
CA ARG A 325 -22.88 -13.99 -0.14
C ARG A 325 -22.05 -14.69 0.93
N ALA A 326 -22.68 -15.46 1.80
CA ALA A 326 -22.02 -16.07 2.95
C ALA A 326 -21.08 -17.23 2.55
N MET A 327 -21.47 -17.99 1.53
CA MET A 327 -20.71 -19.13 0.99
C MET A 327 -19.75 -18.72 -0.11
N SER A 328 -19.63 -17.44 -0.44
CA SER A 328 -18.62 -16.99 -1.41
C SER A 328 -17.23 -17.16 -0.83
N ALA A 329 -16.28 -17.50 -1.69
CA ALA A 329 -14.86 -17.66 -1.36
C ALA A 329 -14.22 -16.46 -0.61
N ARG A 330 -14.87 -15.30 -0.65
CA ARG A 330 -14.45 -14.09 0.09
C ARG A 330 -14.83 -14.11 1.57
N HIS A 331 -15.83 -14.90 1.97
CA HIS A 331 -16.38 -14.88 3.32
C HIS A 331 -16.06 -16.15 4.11
N GLY A 332 -15.89 -17.27 3.46
CA GLY A 332 -15.57 -18.54 4.09
C GLY A 332 -15.05 -19.57 3.10
N GLY A 333 -14.57 -20.68 3.61
CA GLY A 333 -14.06 -21.78 2.81
C GLY A 333 -13.42 -22.88 3.65
N ILE A 334 -12.72 -23.79 2.98
CA ILE A 334 -12.02 -24.91 3.62
C ILE A 334 -10.63 -24.45 4.05
N ALA A 335 -10.24 -24.81 5.28
CA ALA A 335 -8.95 -24.49 5.86
C ALA A 335 -8.38 -25.66 6.65
N GLU A 336 -7.09 -25.58 6.97
CA GLU A 336 -6.37 -26.54 7.81
C GLU A 336 -5.96 -25.90 9.10
N VAL A 337 -6.24 -26.59 10.21
CA VAL A 337 -5.78 -26.23 11.55
C VAL A 337 -5.18 -27.46 12.24
N ILE A 338 -4.08 -27.28 12.94
CA ILE A 338 -3.39 -28.36 13.69
C ILE A 338 -3.67 -28.20 15.17
N ILE A 339 -3.84 -29.34 15.86
CA ILE A 339 -3.91 -29.40 17.32
C ILE A 339 -2.49 -29.43 17.89
N PRO A 340 -2.01 -28.36 18.55
CA PRO A 340 -0.67 -28.32 19.11
C PRO A 340 -0.55 -29.20 20.38
N PRO A 341 0.66 -29.61 20.78
CA PRO A 341 0.88 -30.48 21.95
C PRO A 341 0.37 -29.91 23.28
N GLY A 342 0.18 -28.61 23.38
CA GLY A 342 -0.32 -27.93 24.59
C GLY A 342 -1.81 -27.64 24.60
N SER A 343 -2.56 -28.13 23.62
CA SER A 343 -4.00 -27.83 23.46
C SER A 343 -4.84 -28.54 24.52
N GLU A 344 -5.82 -27.84 25.07
CA GLU A 344 -6.85 -28.39 25.97
C GLU A 344 -7.85 -29.30 25.24
N LEU A 345 -7.81 -29.35 23.91
CA LEU A 345 -8.67 -30.20 23.11
C LEU A 345 -8.21 -31.64 23.02
N ILE A 346 -6.98 -31.96 23.47
CA ILE A 346 -6.44 -33.32 23.43
C ILE A 346 -7.26 -34.24 24.32
N GLY A 347 -7.71 -35.35 23.75
CA GLY A 347 -8.58 -36.34 24.38
C GLY A 347 -10.06 -36.02 24.38
N GLN A 348 -10.45 -34.81 23.94
CA GLN A 348 -11.86 -34.45 23.72
C GLN A 348 -12.28 -34.80 22.29
N THR A 349 -13.59 -35.00 22.08
CA THR A 349 -14.13 -35.20 20.73
C THR A 349 -14.61 -33.88 20.12
N VAL A 350 -14.75 -33.84 18.79
CA VAL A 350 -15.36 -32.70 18.07
C VAL A 350 -16.77 -32.40 18.59
N ARG A 351 -17.49 -33.48 18.98
CA ARG A 351 -18.86 -33.40 19.53
C ARG A 351 -18.85 -32.80 20.94
N ASP A 352 -18.01 -33.31 21.85
CA ASP A 352 -17.97 -32.89 23.24
C ASP A 352 -17.63 -31.40 23.39
N LYS A 353 -16.68 -30.92 22.59
CA LYS A 353 -16.29 -29.51 22.59
C LYS A 353 -17.29 -28.61 21.86
N GLY A 354 -18.13 -29.18 21.00
CA GLY A 354 -19.07 -28.38 20.20
C GLY A 354 -18.36 -27.37 19.31
N MET A 355 -17.47 -27.83 18.43
CA MET A 355 -16.58 -26.99 17.62
C MET A 355 -17.31 -25.87 16.87
N ARG A 356 -18.51 -26.13 16.32
CA ARG A 356 -19.31 -25.09 15.68
C ARG A 356 -19.78 -24.00 16.63
N ARG A 357 -20.18 -24.41 17.84
CA ARG A 357 -20.69 -23.47 18.86
C ARG A 357 -19.55 -22.67 19.50
N SER A 358 -18.43 -23.32 19.78
CA SER A 358 -17.30 -22.71 20.52
C SER A 358 -16.37 -21.90 19.62
N TYR A 359 -16.17 -22.35 18.38
CA TYR A 359 -15.16 -21.80 17.48
C TYR A 359 -15.72 -21.41 16.09
N GLY A 360 -16.99 -21.75 15.79
CA GLY A 360 -17.62 -21.48 14.50
C GLY A 360 -16.99 -22.24 13.34
N ILE A 361 -16.46 -23.45 13.60
CA ILE A 361 -15.81 -24.29 12.59
C ILE A 361 -16.54 -25.62 12.44
N SER A 362 -16.73 -26.08 11.22
CA SER A 362 -17.20 -27.44 10.90
C SER A 362 -16.01 -28.32 10.55
N VAL A 363 -15.70 -29.28 11.39
CA VAL A 363 -14.62 -30.26 11.12
C VAL A 363 -15.14 -31.28 10.13
N LEU A 364 -14.54 -31.33 8.94
CA LEU A 364 -14.92 -32.21 7.85
C LEU A 364 -14.15 -33.52 7.89
N ARG A 365 -12.86 -33.46 8.21
CA ARG A 365 -11.95 -34.61 8.25
C ARG A 365 -10.83 -34.37 9.29
N ILE A 366 -10.23 -35.47 9.76
CA ILE A 366 -9.05 -35.43 10.64
C ILE A 366 -7.94 -36.24 9.97
N GLN A 367 -6.81 -35.57 9.66
CA GLN A 367 -5.59 -36.24 9.22
C GLN A 367 -4.70 -36.50 10.42
N ARG A 368 -4.40 -37.76 10.68
CA ARG A 368 -3.55 -38.23 11.78
C ARG A 368 -2.36 -39.02 11.26
N GLY A 369 -1.22 -38.36 11.08
CA GLY A 369 -0.10 -38.94 10.35
C GLY A 369 -0.51 -39.27 8.90
N ASP A 370 -0.40 -40.54 8.51
CA ASP A 370 -0.82 -41.00 7.17
C ASP A 370 -2.30 -41.41 7.12
N ASP A 371 -2.99 -41.50 8.25
CA ASP A 371 -4.38 -41.94 8.33
C ASP A 371 -5.37 -40.78 8.16
N LEU A 372 -6.31 -40.89 7.24
CA LEU A 372 -7.39 -39.95 7.03
C LEU A 372 -8.71 -40.48 7.62
N ILE A 373 -9.19 -39.84 8.68
CA ILE A 373 -10.44 -40.18 9.39
C ILE A 373 -11.58 -39.40 8.73
N VAL A 374 -12.57 -40.12 8.20
CA VAL A 374 -13.69 -39.59 7.41
C VAL A 374 -15.03 -39.83 8.11
N ASP A 375 -15.28 -41.07 8.56
CA ASP A 375 -16.63 -41.48 8.96
C ASP A 375 -16.97 -41.23 10.42
N GLU A 376 -15.99 -41.22 11.33
CA GLU A 376 -16.21 -41.06 12.79
C GLU A 376 -15.64 -39.75 13.35
N VAL A 377 -15.56 -38.71 12.51
CA VAL A 377 -14.99 -37.40 12.89
C VAL A 377 -15.59 -36.80 14.17
N PRO A 378 -16.95 -36.80 14.34
CA PRO A 378 -17.56 -36.20 15.54
C PRO A 378 -17.19 -36.87 16.85
N ASP A 379 -16.94 -38.17 16.82
CA ASP A 379 -16.76 -39.03 18.01
C ASP A 379 -15.29 -39.47 18.19
N THR A 380 -14.40 -39.02 17.32
CA THR A 380 -12.95 -39.33 17.39
C THR A 380 -12.27 -38.42 18.41
N PRO A 381 -11.60 -38.96 19.44
CA PRO A 381 -10.79 -38.17 20.37
C PRO A 381 -9.60 -37.51 19.65
N LEU A 382 -9.45 -36.21 19.81
CA LEU A 382 -8.37 -35.42 19.23
C LEU A 382 -7.03 -35.73 19.87
N LYS A 383 -5.96 -35.74 19.06
CA LYS A 383 -4.59 -35.94 19.50
C LYS A 383 -3.70 -34.78 19.06
N ALA A 384 -2.60 -34.59 19.80
CA ALA A 384 -1.56 -33.66 19.35
C ALA A 384 -1.03 -34.05 17.97
N GLY A 385 -0.91 -33.07 17.08
CA GLY A 385 -0.47 -33.26 15.70
C GLY A 385 -1.59 -33.63 14.71
N ASP A 386 -2.85 -33.80 15.17
CA ASP A 386 -3.99 -33.95 14.28
C ASP A 386 -4.17 -32.69 13.43
N THR A 387 -4.28 -32.84 12.13
CA THR A 387 -4.68 -31.78 11.21
C THR A 387 -6.16 -31.88 10.95
N LEU A 388 -6.92 -30.89 11.36
CA LEU A 388 -8.35 -30.78 11.11
C LEU A 388 -8.57 -30.04 9.80
N VAL A 389 -9.24 -30.66 8.85
CA VAL A 389 -9.77 -30.01 7.65
C VAL A 389 -11.14 -29.45 8.00
N VAL A 390 -11.27 -28.14 7.99
CA VAL A 390 -12.46 -27.45 8.50
C VAL A 390 -13.08 -26.56 7.44
N HIS A 391 -14.41 -26.42 7.45
CA HIS A 391 -15.11 -25.33 6.77
C HIS A 391 -15.43 -24.24 7.80
N THR A 392 -15.16 -22.96 7.45
CA THR A 392 -15.39 -21.86 8.37
C THR A 392 -15.44 -20.51 7.64
N PRO A 393 -16.21 -19.53 8.15
CA PRO A 393 -16.00 -18.13 7.81
C PRO A 393 -14.58 -17.67 8.15
N TRP A 394 -13.98 -16.86 7.27
CA TRP A 394 -12.58 -16.40 7.47
C TRP A 394 -12.37 -15.58 8.74
N GLU A 395 -13.43 -14.93 9.24
CA GLU A 395 -13.40 -14.24 10.53
C GLU A 395 -13.10 -15.18 11.71
N ASN A 396 -13.73 -16.36 11.69
CA ASN A 396 -13.52 -17.38 12.73
C ASN A 396 -12.12 -17.99 12.60
N LEU A 397 -11.66 -18.26 11.36
CA LEU A 397 -10.30 -18.75 11.14
C LEU A 397 -9.24 -17.76 11.66
N GLN A 398 -9.45 -16.46 11.45
CA GLN A 398 -8.57 -15.42 11.96
C GLN A 398 -8.57 -15.38 13.50
N ALA A 399 -9.72 -15.62 14.15
CA ALA A 399 -9.79 -15.70 15.61
C ALA A 399 -9.02 -16.91 16.17
N LEU A 400 -8.96 -18.01 15.43
CA LEU A 400 -8.17 -19.20 15.80
C LEU A 400 -6.65 -18.97 15.74
N GLU A 401 -6.15 -17.99 14.97
CA GLU A 401 -4.70 -17.66 14.94
C GLU A 401 -4.20 -17.16 16.31
N ASP A 402 -5.08 -16.51 17.07
CA ASP A 402 -4.76 -15.98 18.41
C ASP A 402 -5.08 -16.99 19.54
N ASP A 403 -5.71 -18.13 19.20
CA ASP A 403 -6.08 -19.18 20.16
C ASP A 403 -4.96 -20.19 20.36
N ARG A 404 -4.66 -20.53 21.62
CA ARG A 404 -3.58 -21.47 21.98
C ARG A 404 -3.88 -22.93 21.62
N ASP A 405 -5.16 -23.24 21.40
CA ASP A 405 -5.62 -24.61 21.12
C ASP A 405 -5.45 -25.00 19.66
N PHE A 406 -5.12 -24.03 18.78
CA PHE A 406 -4.98 -24.25 17.34
C PHE A 406 -3.71 -23.63 16.77
N VAL A 407 -3.20 -24.24 15.71
CA VAL A 407 -2.22 -23.64 14.81
C VAL A 407 -2.83 -23.62 13.40
N VAL A 408 -3.13 -22.43 12.89
CA VAL A 408 -3.69 -22.27 11.55
C VAL A 408 -2.59 -22.47 10.51
N VAL A 409 -2.76 -23.46 9.61
CA VAL A 409 -1.81 -23.81 8.55
C VAL A 409 -2.11 -23.04 7.27
N THR A 410 -3.39 -22.87 6.98
CA THR A 410 -3.83 -22.14 5.79
C THR A 410 -3.42 -20.68 5.86
N SER A 411 -2.33 -20.31 5.18
CA SER A 411 -1.73 -18.97 5.22
C SER A 411 -2.33 -17.98 4.20
N ARG A 412 -3.09 -18.48 3.22
CA ARG A 412 -3.65 -17.69 2.11
C ARG A 412 -5.16 -17.75 2.10
N TYR A 413 -5.79 -16.88 2.85
CA TYR A 413 -7.25 -16.66 2.84
C TYR A 413 -7.54 -15.16 2.90
N PRO A 414 -8.73 -14.69 2.44
CA PRO A 414 -9.11 -13.29 2.52
C PRO A 414 -9.22 -12.85 3.98
N ARG A 415 -8.17 -12.26 4.51
CA ARG A 415 -8.20 -11.70 5.87
C ARG A 415 -9.08 -10.47 5.85
N ARG A 416 -10.14 -10.47 6.64
CA ARG A 416 -10.82 -9.24 6.97
C ARG A 416 -9.79 -8.39 7.73
N LYS A 417 -9.26 -7.34 7.09
CA LYS A 417 -8.53 -6.31 7.84
C LYS A 417 -9.44 -5.98 9.01
N GLN A 418 -9.04 -6.34 10.24
CA GLN A 418 -9.70 -5.82 11.42
C GLN A 418 -9.86 -4.34 11.14
N GLU A 419 -11.11 -3.89 10.97
CA GLU A 419 -11.41 -2.48 11.08
C GLU A 419 -11.06 -2.16 12.53
N ALA A 420 -9.77 -1.87 12.76
CA ALA A 420 -9.30 -1.33 14.00
C ALA A 420 -10.31 -0.24 14.33
N SER A 421 -11.01 -0.38 15.44
CA SER A 421 -12.14 0.45 15.88
C SER A 421 -11.92 1.88 15.39
N LYS A 422 -12.63 2.26 14.29
CA LYS A 422 -12.49 3.59 13.71
C LYS A 422 -12.96 4.56 14.77
N THR A 423 -12.04 5.28 15.36
CA THR A 423 -12.37 6.32 16.32
C THR A 423 -13.08 7.41 15.53
N HIS A 424 -14.42 7.47 15.63
CA HIS A 424 -15.23 8.45 14.92
C HIS A 424 -15.02 9.87 15.50
N ARG A 425 -13.81 10.42 15.35
CA ARG A 425 -13.45 11.77 15.78
C ARG A 425 -12.93 12.64 14.61
N PRO A 426 -13.70 12.77 13.51
CA PRO A 426 -13.24 13.47 12.32
C PRO A 426 -12.95 14.95 12.56
N LEU A 427 -13.72 15.61 13.43
CA LEU A 427 -13.50 17.03 13.77
C LEU A 427 -12.20 17.24 14.55
N ALA A 428 -11.88 16.33 15.46
CA ALA A 428 -10.61 16.39 16.19
C ALA A 428 -9.41 16.18 15.27
N ALA A 429 -9.51 15.23 14.33
CA ALA A 429 -8.47 15.01 13.34
C ALA A 429 -8.26 16.22 12.40
N LEU A 430 -9.35 16.78 11.88
CA LEU A 430 -9.28 17.99 11.06
C LEU A 430 -8.78 19.19 11.85
N GLY A 431 -9.19 19.34 13.11
CA GLY A 431 -8.70 20.40 14.01
C GLY A 431 -7.20 20.26 14.29
N SER A 432 -6.70 19.05 14.51
CA SER A 432 -5.27 18.78 14.71
C SER A 432 -4.44 19.07 13.45
N LEU A 433 -4.95 18.68 12.27
CA LEU A 433 -4.34 19.05 10.99
C LEU A 433 -4.32 20.56 10.81
N ALA A 434 -5.47 21.23 11.04
CA ALA A 434 -5.60 22.68 10.93
C ALA A 434 -4.68 23.41 11.92
N LEU A 435 -4.46 22.88 13.13
CA LEU A 435 -3.49 23.38 14.08
C LEU A 435 -2.07 23.33 13.50
N GLY A 436 -1.62 22.17 13.00
CA GLY A 436 -0.30 22.04 12.40
C GLY A 436 -0.10 22.99 11.22
N LEU A 437 -1.05 23.04 10.28
CA LEU A 437 -1.00 23.94 9.13
C LEU A 437 -1.08 25.42 9.57
N GLY A 438 -1.92 25.75 10.55
CA GLY A 438 -2.04 27.10 11.09
C GLY A 438 -0.74 27.57 11.72
N LEU A 439 -0.04 26.71 12.47
CA LEU A 439 1.28 27.03 13.00
C LEU A 439 2.31 27.29 11.89
N VAL A 440 2.29 26.49 10.79
CA VAL A 440 3.17 26.72 9.63
C VAL A 440 2.88 28.06 8.95
N LEU A 441 1.60 28.44 8.83
CA LEU A 441 1.18 29.60 8.03
C LEU A 441 1.23 30.92 8.80
N PHE A 442 1.00 30.89 10.11
CA PHE A 442 0.81 32.10 10.91
C PHE A 442 1.90 32.34 11.96
N THR A 443 2.94 31.48 11.96
CA THR A 443 4.09 31.64 12.89
C THR A 443 5.41 31.38 12.14
N ASP A 444 6.51 31.89 12.68
CA ASP A 444 7.87 31.68 12.18
C ASP A 444 8.50 30.37 12.73
N LEU A 445 7.68 29.44 13.20
CA LEU A 445 8.19 28.16 13.71
C LEU A 445 8.76 27.29 12.58
N PRO A 446 9.86 26.56 12.85
CA PRO A 446 10.34 25.55 11.90
C PRO A 446 9.23 24.59 11.50
N LEU A 447 9.19 24.21 10.22
CA LEU A 447 8.17 23.31 9.65
C LEU A 447 7.98 22.04 10.48
N ALA A 448 9.09 21.43 10.91
CA ALA A 448 9.08 20.24 11.75
C ALA A 448 8.32 20.42 13.05
N LEU A 449 8.57 21.53 13.75
CA LEU A 449 7.96 21.82 15.04
C LEU A 449 6.45 22.11 14.89
N ALA A 450 6.07 22.87 13.89
CA ALA A 450 4.68 23.19 13.59
C ALA A 450 3.87 21.92 13.27
N LEU A 451 4.39 21.04 12.41
CA LEU A 451 3.76 19.77 12.07
C LEU A 451 3.73 18.79 13.26
N LEU A 452 4.76 18.79 14.11
CA LEU A 452 4.78 18.02 15.35
C LEU A 452 3.64 18.44 16.28
N GLY A 453 3.32 19.74 16.35
CA GLY A 453 2.15 20.24 17.06
C GLY A 453 0.84 19.62 16.57
N GLY A 454 0.66 19.50 15.26
CA GLY A 454 -0.47 18.79 14.64
C GLY A 454 -0.49 17.30 14.99
N ALA A 455 0.66 16.62 14.92
CA ALA A 455 0.79 15.21 15.27
C ALA A 455 0.46 14.93 16.75
N LEU A 456 0.96 15.76 17.66
CA LEU A 456 0.62 15.70 19.08
C LEU A 456 -0.87 15.97 19.31
N GLY A 457 -1.47 16.90 18.56
CA GLY A 457 -2.91 17.14 18.56
C GLY A 457 -3.71 15.87 18.24
N MET A 458 -3.29 15.04 17.26
CA MET A 458 -3.92 13.74 16.95
C MET A 458 -3.90 12.78 18.13
N ILE A 459 -2.79 12.75 18.89
CA ILE A 459 -2.60 11.87 20.04
C ILE A 459 -3.40 12.37 21.24
N PHE A 460 -3.26 13.65 21.63
CA PHE A 460 -3.94 14.22 22.80
C PHE A 460 -5.47 14.28 22.65
N THR A 461 -5.98 14.44 21.45
CA THR A 461 -7.42 14.37 21.18
C THR A 461 -7.94 12.93 21.12
N GLY A 462 -7.06 11.92 21.22
CA GLY A 462 -7.41 10.51 21.19
C GLY A 462 -7.93 10.04 19.81
N VAL A 463 -7.51 10.70 18.74
CA VAL A 463 -7.74 10.22 17.37
C VAL A 463 -6.94 8.95 17.12
N ILE A 464 -5.70 8.93 17.59
CA ILE A 464 -4.81 7.76 17.58
C ILE A 464 -4.12 7.62 18.94
N THR A 465 -3.75 6.41 19.29
CA THR A 465 -2.89 6.13 20.47
C THR A 465 -1.41 6.30 20.11
N MET A 466 -0.55 6.40 21.11
CA MET A 466 0.90 6.50 20.89
C MET A 466 1.47 5.27 20.17
N ASP A 467 1.00 4.07 20.53
CA ASP A 467 1.41 2.83 19.85
C ASP A 467 1.02 2.81 18.37
N GLU A 468 -0.13 3.38 18.03
CA GLU A 468 -0.58 3.51 16.65
C GLU A 468 0.21 4.58 15.90
N ALA A 469 0.60 5.65 16.56
CA ALA A 469 1.50 6.64 16.00
C ALA A 469 2.85 5.98 15.64
N TYR A 470 3.46 5.21 16.55
CA TYR A 470 4.70 4.47 16.29
C TYR A 470 4.57 3.47 15.15
N ARG A 471 3.46 2.73 15.08
CA ARG A 471 3.18 1.79 13.96
C ARG A 471 2.89 2.51 12.64
N GLY A 472 2.45 3.75 12.69
CA GLY A 472 2.20 4.60 11.51
C GLY A 472 3.47 5.15 10.86
N ILE A 473 4.60 5.18 11.60
CA ILE A 473 5.87 5.67 11.12
C ILE A 473 6.57 4.61 10.26
N SER A 474 6.95 4.97 9.03
CA SER A 474 7.84 4.16 8.21
C SER A 474 9.29 4.33 8.65
N TRP A 475 9.72 3.54 9.62
CA TRP A 475 11.10 3.58 10.11
C TRP A 475 12.14 3.35 9.02
N LYS A 476 11.80 2.54 8.00
CA LYS A 476 12.61 2.36 6.80
C LYS A 476 12.92 3.71 6.12
N THR A 477 11.90 4.55 5.95
CA THR A 477 12.07 5.87 5.35
C THR A 477 12.86 6.82 6.25
N VAL A 478 12.60 6.78 7.56
CA VAL A 478 13.32 7.61 8.55
C VAL A 478 14.82 7.30 8.55
N PHE A 479 15.20 6.02 8.66
CA PHE A 479 16.61 5.62 8.65
C PHE A 479 17.29 5.90 7.32
N LEU A 480 16.58 5.67 6.20
CA LEU A 480 17.08 5.98 4.87
C LEU A 480 17.46 7.47 4.75
N LEU A 481 16.53 8.36 5.12
CA LEU A 481 16.73 9.80 5.03
C LEU A 481 17.83 10.29 5.95
N ALA A 482 17.74 9.93 7.23
CA ALA A 482 18.68 10.36 8.24
C ALA A 482 20.13 9.94 7.92
N SER A 483 20.30 8.78 7.28
CA SER A 483 21.62 8.25 6.93
C SER A 483 22.22 8.85 5.66
N LEU A 484 21.38 9.33 4.73
CA LEU A 484 21.86 9.86 3.45
C LEU A 484 22.16 11.36 3.48
N ILE A 485 21.58 12.14 4.40
CA ILE A 485 21.85 13.59 4.52
C ILE A 485 23.35 13.85 4.68
N PRO A 486 24.11 13.15 5.55
CA PRO A 486 25.55 13.34 5.67
C PRO A 486 26.34 13.02 4.40
N LEU A 487 25.83 12.15 3.53
CA LEU A 487 26.46 11.89 2.24
C LEU A 487 26.38 13.11 1.31
N GLY A 488 25.26 13.85 1.36
CA GLY A 488 25.12 15.15 0.69
C GLY A 488 26.16 16.15 1.16
N LEU A 489 26.34 16.27 2.49
CA LEU A 489 27.39 17.12 3.09
C LEU A 489 28.81 16.67 2.66
N ALA A 490 29.03 15.38 2.53
CA ALA A 490 30.31 14.85 2.06
C ALA A 490 30.62 15.26 0.62
N VAL A 491 29.62 15.30 -0.26
CA VAL A 491 29.77 15.78 -1.65
C VAL A 491 30.15 17.24 -1.68
N GLU A 492 29.54 18.05 -0.84
CA GLU A 492 29.82 19.49 -0.71
C GLU A 492 31.22 19.71 -0.12
N ASN A 493 31.51 19.18 1.07
CA ASN A 493 32.76 19.41 1.80
C ASN A 493 34.00 18.90 1.05
N SER A 494 33.90 17.81 0.28
CA SER A 494 34.99 17.28 -0.51
C SER A 494 35.26 18.06 -1.79
N GLY A 495 34.36 18.95 -2.22
CA GLY A 495 34.40 19.60 -3.52
C GLY A 495 34.07 18.69 -4.70
N ALA A 496 33.57 17.45 -4.45
CA ALA A 496 33.24 16.50 -5.50
C ALA A 496 32.12 17.03 -6.40
N GLY A 497 31.12 17.74 -5.82
CA GLY A 497 30.06 18.42 -6.56
C GLY A 497 30.60 19.48 -7.53
N GLU A 498 31.48 20.35 -7.06
CA GLU A 498 32.13 21.39 -7.88
C GLU A 498 32.98 20.80 -8.98
N TRP A 499 33.70 19.73 -8.69
CA TRP A 499 34.52 19.03 -9.70
C TRP A 499 33.68 18.46 -10.83
N ILE A 500 32.57 17.75 -10.51
CA ILE A 500 31.63 17.24 -11.53
C ILE A 500 31.04 18.38 -12.33
N ALA A 501 30.57 19.43 -11.62
CA ALA A 501 29.95 20.58 -12.25
C ALA A 501 30.88 21.29 -13.21
N THR A 502 32.14 21.56 -12.80
CA THR A 502 33.14 22.24 -13.63
C THR A 502 33.46 21.42 -14.87
N ASN A 503 33.74 20.11 -14.74
CA ASN A 503 34.06 19.25 -15.88
C ASN A 503 32.84 19.02 -16.78
N GLY A 504 31.63 18.92 -16.22
CA GLY A 504 30.38 18.83 -16.98
C GLY A 504 30.09 20.08 -17.78
N MET A 505 30.26 21.25 -17.17
CA MET A 505 30.02 22.55 -17.83
C MET A 505 30.96 22.83 -18.98
N GLN A 506 32.22 22.37 -18.92
CA GLN A 506 33.14 22.51 -20.05
C GLN A 506 32.62 21.83 -21.33
N GLN A 507 31.84 20.76 -21.20
CA GLN A 507 31.23 20.06 -22.34
C GLN A 507 29.93 20.70 -22.80
N LEU A 508 29.28 21.51 -21.95
CA LEU A 508 28.01 22.16 -22.16
C LEU A 508 28.14 23.68 -22.39
N GLU A 509 29.38 24.16 -22.59
CA GLU A 509 29.70 25.58 -22.79
C GLU A 509 28.89 26.14 -23.99
N GLY A 510 28.22 27.28 -23.75
CA GLY A 510 27.40 27.93 -24.78
C GLY A 510 25.96 27.39 -24.91
N MET A 511 25.57 26.38 -24.12
CA MET A 511 24.17 25.92 -24.11
C MET A 511 23.29 26.87 -23.27
N PRO A 512 22.04 27.11 -23.72
CA PRO A 512 21.10 27.93 -22.96
C PRO A 512 20.64 27.21 -21.68
N VAL A 513 20.30 27.97 -20.63
CA VAL A 513 19.91 27.46 -19.28
C VAL A 513 18.84 26.37 -19.34
N TRP A 514 17.83 26.51 -20.21
CA TRP A 514 16.76 25.54 -20.33
C TRP A 514 17.25 24.14 -20.75
N VAL A 515 18.34 24.04 -21.53
CA VAL A 515 18.95 22.75 -21.89
C VAL A 515 19.54 22.08 -20.66
N LEU A 516 20.22 22.87 -19.80
CA LEU A 516 20.80 22.37 -18.55
C LEU A 516 19.69 21.89 -17.61
N GLN A 517 18.61 22.64 -17.50
CA GLN A 517 17.43 22.26 -16.70
C GLN A 517 16.80 20.96 -17.19
N VAL A 518 16.65 20.79 -18.52
CA VAL A 518 16.14 19.54 -19.12
C VAL A 518 17.09 18.39 -18.83
N ALA A 519 18.40 18.59 -18.94
CA ALA A 519 19.39 17.55 -18.66
C ALA A 519 19.33 17.07 -17.19
N VAL A 520 19.26 18.01 -16.23
CA VAL A 520 19.10 17.70 -14.81
C VAL A 520 17.77 17.00 -14.55
N PHE A 521 16.69 17.44 -15.17
CA PHE A 521 15.38 16.82 -15.05
C PHE A 521 15.39 15.37 -15.55
N LEU A 522 15.94 15.12 -16.74
CA LEU A 522 16.04 13.77 -17.33
C LEU A 522 16.94 12.86 -16.49
N LEU A 523 18.08 13.38 -16.02
CA LEU A 523 18.98 12.65 -15.15
C LEU A 523 18.26 12.22 -13.87
N THR A 524 17.54 13.14 -13.24
CA THR A 524 16.77 12.85 -12.02
C THR A 524 15.65 11.84 -12.29
N THR A 525 14.92 12.00 -13.41
CA THR A 525 13.89 11.04 -13.82
C THR A 525 14.48 9.64 -14.04
N PHE A 526 15.67 9.54 -14.66
CA PHE A 526 16.35 8.26 -14.82
C PHE A 526 16.70 7.63 -13.46
N PHE A 527 17.31 8.40 -12.56
CA PHE A 527 17.68 7.88 -11.24
C PHE A 527 16.46 7.47 -10.41
N THR A 528 15.37 8.22 -10.44
CA THR A 528 14.15 7.87 -9.67
C THR A 528 13.44 6.62 -10.20
N LEU A 529 13.63 6.26 -11.48
CA LEU A 529 13.11 5.00 -12.03
C LEU A 529 13.94 3.78 -11.61
N VAL A 530 15.22 3.98 -11.32
CA VAL A 530 16.17 2.89 -11.01
C VAL A 530 16.36 2.73 -9.51
N MET A 531 16.28 3.84 -8.76
CA MET A 531 16.43 3.86 -7.31
C MET A 531 15.23 4.57 -6.66
N SER A 532 15.21 4.71 -5.35
CA SER A 532 14.12 5.43 -4.68
C SER A 532 14.13 6.93 -4.99
N ASN A 533 12.95 7.57 -5.02
CA ASN A 533 12.79 9.03 -5.20
C ASN A 533 13.63 9.82 -4.18
N VAL A 534 13.70 9.33 -2.95
CA VAL A 534 14.49 9.90 -1.85
C VAL A 534 15.97 9.84 -2.17
N GLY A 535 16.48 8.66 -2.56
CA GLY A 535 17.89 8.47 -2.90
C GLY A 535 18.30 9.37 -4.07
N ALA A 536 17.48 9.45 -5.11
CA ALA A 536 17.71 10.35 -6.24
C ALA A 536 17.81 11.81 -5.80
N THR A 537 16.92 12.27 -4.90
CA THR A 537 16.92 13.64 -4.40
C THR A 537 18.18 13.96 -3.60
N VAL A 538 18.52 13.12 -2.62
CA VAL A 538 19.68 13.37 -1.76
C VAL A 538 20.99 13.42 -2.55
N LEU A 539 21.12 12.57 -3.56
CA LEU A 539 22.31 12.53 -4.41
C LEU A 539 22.37 13.71 -5.40
N LEU A 540 21.25 14.06 -6.00
CA LEU A 540 21.24 14.99 -7.14
C LEU A 540 21.01 16.45 -6.75
N VAL A 541 20.38 16.77 -5.59
CA VAL A 541 20.19 18.16 -5.17
C VAL A 541 21.53 18.86 -4.92
N PRO A 542 22.48 18.33 -4.12
CA PRO A 542 23.76 18.99 -3.93
C PRO A 542 24.55 19.14 -5.25
N LEU A 543 24.49 18.11 -6.13
CA LEU A 543 25.09 18.16 -7.46
C LEU A 543 24.48 19.24 -8.35
N ALA A 544 23.15 19.35 -8.37
CA ALA A 544 22.45 20.36 -9.17
C ALA A 544 22.71 21.78 -8.69
N VAL A 545 22.80 21.97 -7.36
CA VAL A 545 23.19 23.25 -6.75
C VAL A 545 24.62 23.63 -7.15
N SER A 546 25.59 22.70 -6.99
CA SER A 546 26.98 22.92 -7.41
C SER A 546 27.07 23.25 -8.91
N PHE A 547 26.31 22.53 -9.74
CA PHE A 547 26.25 22.74 -11.17
C PHE A 547 25.70 24.13 -11.54
N ALA A 548 24.63 24.58 -10.87
CA ALA A 548 24.07 25.90 -11.08
C ALA A 548 25.01 27.01 -10.61
N SER A 549 25.70 26.83 -9.47
CA SER A 549 26.68 27.80 -8.94
C SER A 549 27.88 27.96 -9.89
N VAL A 550 28.40 26.88 -10.46
CA VAL A 550 29.47 26.92 -11.47
C VAL A 550 28.99 27.62 -12.74
N ALA A 551 27.77 27.29 -13.23
CA ALA A 551 27.16 27.94 -14.39
C ALA A 551 26.99 29.45 -14.19
N GLN A 552 26.54 29.86 -13.00
CA GLN A 552 26.40 31.27 -12.62
C GLN A 552 27.77 31.99 -12.62
N GLY A 553 28.82 31.33 -12.10
CA GLY A 553 30.19 31.84 -12.18
C GLY A 553 30.74 31.98 -13.62
N MET A 554 30.14 31.31 -14.60
CA MET A 554 30.43 31.44 -16.03
C MET A 554 29.57 32.49 -16.73
N GLY A 555 28.70 33.21 -16.00
CA GLY A 555 27.81 34.23 -16.54
C GLY A 555 26.49 33.69 -17.13
N ILE A 556 26.17 32.44 -16.85
CA ILE A 556 24.88 31.84 -17.22
C ILE A 556 23.91 32.14 -16.06
N ASP A 557 22.69 32.60 -16.39
CA ASP A 557 21.66 32.90 -15.39
C ASP A 557 21.02 31.59 -14.85
N ALA A 558 21.78 30.88 -14.02
CA ALA A 558 21.40 29.58 -13.44
C ALA A 558 21.25 29.72 -11.93
N ASP A 559 20.02 29.83 -11.45
CA ASP A 559 19.75 29.93 -10.02
C ASP A 559 19.84 28.54 -9.35
N PRO A 560 20.75 28.33 -8.34
CA PRO A 560 20.87 27.10 -7.58
C PRO A 560 19.55 26.65 -6.92
N ARG A 561 18.71 27.59 -6.48
CA ARG A 561 17.39 27.32 -5.90
C ARG A 561 16.47 26.65 -6.93
N VAL A 562 16.46 27.15 -8.15
CA VAL A 562 15.66 26.61 -9.28
C VAL A 562 16.11 25.19 -9.64
N PHE A 563 17.42 24.96 -9.74
CA PHE A 563 17.96 23.65 -10.07
C PHE A 563 17.69 22.61 -8.99
N ALA A 564 17.78 22.97 -7.73
CA ALA A 564 17.39 22.12 -6.61
C ALA A 564 15.88 21.74 -6.67
N LEU A 565 15.02 22.72 -6.96
CA LEU A 565 13.58 22.50 -7.11
C LEU A 565 13.27 21.58 -8.29
N ILE A 566 13.97 21.73 -9.43
CA ILE A 566 13.84 20.85 -10.58
C ILE A 566 14.13 19.40 -10.19
N VAL A 567 15.20 19.13 -9.42
CA VAL A 567 15.50 17.80 -8.92
C VAL A 567 14.39 17.27 -8.03
N ALA A 568 13.93 18.04 -7.05
CA ALA A 568 12.91 17.61 -6.10
C ALA A 568 11.56 17.29 -6.78
N ILE A 569 11.16 18.08 -7.79
CA ILE A 569 9.96 17.81 -8.59
C ILE A 569 10.18 16.60 -9.51
N ALA A 570 11.31 16.56 -10.24
CA ALA A 570 11.62 15.48 -11.17
C ALA A 570 11.73 14.12 -10.50
N ALA A 571 12.14 14.06 -9.21
CA ALA A 571 12.16 12.85 -8.41
C ALA A 571 10.77 12.20 -8.25
N SER A 572 9.69 12.96 -8.43
CA SER A 572 8.32 12.44 -8.45
C SER A 572 7.89 11.90 -9.83
N ASN A 573 8.70 12.04 -10.88
CA ASN A 573 8.39 11.63 -12.25
C ASN A 573 8.67 10.13 -12.49
N SER A 574 7.89 9.27 -11.86
CA SER A 574 8.05 7.80 -11.91
C SER A 574 6.82 7.10 -12.49
N PHE A 575 6.43 7.46 -13.73
CA PHE A 575 5.21 6.95 -14.37
C PHE A 575 5.46 5.85 -15.42
N ILE A 576 6.68 5.78 -15.99
CA ILE A 576 7.01 4.86 -17.09
C ILE A 576 7.08 3.41 -16.62
N LEU A 577 7.57 3.17 -15.41
CA LEU A 577 7.74 1.84 -14.83
C LEU A 577 6.95 1.71 -13.51
N PRO A 578 6.49 0.50 -13.17
CA PRO A 578 5.78 0.27 -11.91
C PRO A 578 6.71 0.17 -10.69
N THR A 579 7.85 0.89 -10.68
CA THR A 579 8.82 0.91 -9.60
C THR A 579 8.38 1.76 -8.40
N HIS A 580 7.54 2.76 -8.63
CA HIS A 580 6.96 3.55 -7.55
C HIS A 580 5.95 2.75 -6.74
N GLN A 581 5.95 2.89 -5.40
CA GLN A 581 5.11 2.12 -4.47
C GLN A 581 3.61 2.19 -4.81
N VAL A 582 3.10 3.34 -5.28
CA VAL A 582 1.70 3.49 -5.71
C VAL A 582 1.43 2.68 -6.97
N ASN A 583 2.36 2.72 -7.94
CA ASN A 583 2.22 1.98 -9.19
C ASN A 583 2.22 0.46 -8.94
N ALA A 584 3.11 -0.01 -8.07
CA ALA A 584 3.15 -1.41 -7.65
C ALA A 584 1.84 -1.83 -6.94
N LEU A 585 1.29 -0.95 -6.08
CA LEU A 585 0.05 -1.21 -5.35
C LEU A 585 -1.16 -1.40 -6.28
N ILE A 586 -1.25 -0.61 -7.37
CA ILE A 586 -2.41 -0.63 -8.29
C ILE A 586 -2.22 -1.62 -9.45
N MET A 587 -1.03 -2.20 -9.62
CA MET A 587 -0.68 -3.04 -10.77
C MET A 587 -1.57 -4.27 -10.87
N ASP A 588 -1.56 -5.11 -9.85
CA ASP A 588 -2.36 -6.35 -9.81
C ASP A 588 -3.87 -6.06 -9.76
N PRO A 589 -4.39 -5.16 -8.88
CA PRO A 589 -5.81 -4.86 -8.84
C PRO A 589 -6.38 -4.26 -10.12
N GLY A 590 -5.54 -3.56 -10.89
CA GLY A 590 -5.90 -3.00 -12.20
C GLY A 590 -5.68 -3.95 -13.38
N GLY A 591 -5.05 -5.10 -13.16
CA GLY A 591 -4.66 -6.06 -14.21
C GLY A 591 -3.67 -5.44 -15.21
N TYR A 592 -2.79 -4.53 -14.75
CA TYR A 592 -1.85 -3.85 -15.62
C TYR A 592 -0.60 -4.69 -15.88
N ARG A 593 -0.06 -4.50 -17.08
CA ARG A 593 1.25 -4.99 -17.50
C ARG A 593 2.23 -3.83 -17.58
N VAL A 594 3.53 -4.12 -17.56
CA VAL A 594 4.59 -3.09 -17.71
C VAL A 594 4.38 -2.28 -19.00
N ALA A 595 3.93 -2.92 -20.07
CA ALA A 595 3.62 -2.25 -21.34
C ALA A 595 2.51 -1.18 -21.23
N ASP A 596 1.56 -1.34 -20.31
CA ASP A 596 0.49 -0.36 -20.08
C ASP A 596 1.07 0.89 -19.39
N TYR A 597 2.02 0.72 -18.45
CA TYR A 597 2.77 1.82 -17.84
C TYR A 597 3.63 2.54 -18.88
N LEU A 598 4.36 1.82 -19.72
CA LEU A 598 5.12 2.44 -20.81
C LEU A 598 4.23 3.29 -21.72
N ARG A 599 3.08 2.75 -22.12
CA ARG A 599 2.15 3.43 -23.04
C ARG A 599 1.49 4.67 -22.43
N ALA A 600 0.98 4.57 -21.21
CA ALA A 600 0.32 5.68 -20.52
C ALA A 600 1.33 6.62 -19.87
N GLY A 601 2.36 6.07 -19.24
CA GLY A 601 3.33 6.82 -18.46
C GLY A 601 4.32 7.61 -19.29
N ALA A 602 4.68 7.17 -20.51
CA ALA A 602 5.59 7.95 -21.36
C ALA A 602 5.01 9.33 -21.70
N GLY A 603 3.72 9.38 -22.06
CA GLY A 603 3.04 10.67 -22.32
C GLY A 603 2.95 11.54 -21.08
N VAL A 604 2.64 10.94 -19.92
CA VAL A 604 2.58 11.66 -18.64
C VAL A 604 3.96 12.17 -18.23
N THR A 605 5.02 11.35 -18.35
CA THR A 605 6.40 11.74 -18.04
C THR A 605 6.86 12.95 -18.86
N LEU A 606 6.58 12.94 -20.16
CA LEU A 606 6.92 14.07 -21.03
C LEU A 606 6.15 15.34 -20.65
N LEU A 607 4.85 15.23 -20.44
CA LEU A 607 4.01 16.36 -20.01
C LEU A 607 4.42 16.87 -18.64
N PHE A 608 4.74 15.98 -17.70
CA PHE A 608 5.23 16.33 -16.38
C PHE A 608 6.51 17.16 -16.48
N MET A 609 7.48 16.75 -17.29
CA MET A 609 8.71 17.50 -17.52
C MET A 609 8.43 18.88 -18.12
N VAL A 610 7.70 18.93 -19.22
CA VAL A 610 7.44 20.19 -19.94
C VAL A 610 6.69 21.19 -19.06
N VAL A 611 5.62 20.74 -18.40
CA VAL A 611 4.81 21.61 -17.54
C VAL A 611 5.57 22.04 -16.29
N SER A 612 6.34 21.14 -15.66
CA SER A 612 7.18 21.50 -14.51
C SER A 612 8.19 22.58 -14.85
N LEU A 613 8.98 22.37 -15.91
CA LEU A 613 10.01 23.33 -16.32
C LEU A 613 9.39 24.67 -16.75
N LEU A 614 8.26 24.63 -17.48
CA LEU A 614 7.58 25.85 -17.90
C LEU A 614 7.07 26.65 -16.69
N VAL A 615 6.41 25.99 -15.73
CA VAL A 615 5.86 26.69 -14.56
C VAL A 615 6.96 27.15 -13.60
N ILE A 616 8.03 26.34 -13.40
CA ILE A 616 9.18 26.74 -12.57
C ILE A 616 9.83 28.02 -13.16
N ASN A 617 10.17 28.03 -14.45
CA ASN A 617 10.78 29.21 -15.09
C ASN A 617 9.84 30.42 -15.22
N LEU A 618 8.55 30.25 -14.99
CA LEU A 618 7.59 31.37 -14.99
C LEU A 618 7.48 32.01 -13.59
N LEU A 619 7.71 31.24 -12.53
CA LEU A 619 7.48 31.66 -11.14
C LEU A 619 8.77 32.05 -10.40
N PHE A 620 9.85 31.43 -10.76
CA PHE A 620 11.17 31.61 -10.15
C PHE A 620 12.19 32.04 -11.22
#